data_0d3b5085f0cc045d338b0d75563dd8a5
#
_entry.id   0d3b5085f0cc045d338b0d75563dd8a5
#
_cell.length_a   1.000
_cell.length_b   1.000
_cell.length_c   1.000
_cell.angle_alpha   90.00
_cell.angle_beta   90.00
_cell.angle_gamma   90.00
#
_symmetry.space_group_name_H-M   'P 1'
#
loop_
_entity.id
_entity.type
_entity.pdbx_description
1 polymer ?
#
loop_
_entity_poly.entity_id
_entity_poly.type
_entity_poly.pdbx_seq_one_letter_code
_entity_poly.pdbx_strand_id
1 'polypeptide(L)'
;MQNTIVHYEGAASLEAVATKVKPSGAVIKIGLDVHARLYVAVAQYDHLLPKAARRLRPGEFVPWVEALLRQGHSVHVVYEACGFWFSLYRQLIAAGAHCYVIAPRKLDEECSRVKTDPRDATTLCQRLSRYLEGNTRELAVIRVPSQEEEQARHVSRQRIQLVCHRQKLEAQGRSLLISQALPAPAHWWKEQTFSRLGQYLPAWIRTRLQMARPALLSLQEQINALTSELEASIYRWSGRNKI
;
A
#
# COMPACT_ATOMS: atom_id res chain seq x y z
N MET A 1 48.61 37.99 47.72
CA MET A 1 47.67 36.87 47.79
C MET A 1 47.56 36.33 46.41
N GLN A 2 48.04 35.09 46.22
CA GLN A 2 48.26 34.47 44.88
C GLN A 2 46.99 33.94 44.28
N ASN A 3 46.72 34.36 43.04
CA ASN A 3 45.65 33.73 42.17
C ASN A 3 46.24 32.54 41.44
N THR A 4 45.83 31.36 41.83
CA THR A 4 46.16 30.11 41.15
C THR A 4 45.29 29.95 39.93
N ILE A 5 45.89 30.03 38.73
CA ILE A 5 45.24 29.73 37.45
C ILE A 5 45.30 28.20 37.28
N VAL A 6 44.15 27.55 37.28
CA VAL A 6 44.02 26.15 36.92
C VAL A 6 43.94 26.06 35.40
N HIS A 7 44.99 25.52 34.76
CA HIS A 7 44.96 25.14 33.34
C HIS A 7 44.12 23.87 33.18
N TYR A 8 43.05 23.96 32.43
CA TYR A 8 42.36 22.80 31.86
C TYR A 8 43.01 22.44 30.52
N GLU A 9 43.90 21.49 30.56
CA GLU A 9 44.30 20.72 29.39
C GLU A 9 43.19 19.65 29.13
N GLY A 10 42.60 19.66 27.95
CA GLY A 10 41.61 18.65 27.59
C GLY A 10 40.76 19.01 26.38
N ALA A 11 41.33 19.70 25.40
CA ALA A 11 40.64 19.95 24.11
C ALA A 11 41.40 19.21 23.00
N ALA A 12 41.33 17.88 23.04
CA ALA A 12 41.74 17.06 21.90
C ALA A 12 40.64 16.07 21.61
N SER A 13 40.20 16.03 20.31
CA SER A 13 39.30 15.08 19.70
C SER A 13 37.78 15.40 19.68
N LEU A 14 37.42 16.48 19.02
CA LEU A 14 36.09 16.65 18.43
C LEU A 14 36.18 17.03 16.95
N GLU A 15 37.08 16.43 16.21
CA GLU A 15 37.17 16.48 14.74
C GLU A 15 37.07 15.08 14.13
N ALA A 16 36.03 14.35 14.49
CA ALA A 16 35.48 13.34 13.60
C ALA A 16 34.22 13.93 12.94
N VAL A 17 34.36 15.09 12.33
CA VAL A 17 33.42 15.51 11.28
C VAL A 17 33.58 14.49 10.20
N ALA A 18 32.62 13.54 10.17
CA ALA A 18 32.41 12.68 9.02
C ALA A 18 32.27 13.60 7.81
N THR A 19 33.33 13.78 7.08
CA THR A 19 33.35 14.33 5.74
C THR A 19 32.41 13.45 4.95
N LYS A 20 31.14 13.88 4.84
CA LYS A 20 30.23 13.37 3.82
C LYS A 20 30.93 13.64 2.51
N VAL A 21 31.66 12.65 2.01
CA VAL A 21 32.21 12.66 0.67
C VAL A 21 31.00 12.92 -0.22
N LYS A 22 30.95 14.11 -0.80
CA LYS A 22 29.90 14.46 -1.77
C LYS A 22 30.01 13.41 -2.86
N PRO A 23 28.99 12.59 -3.12
CA PRO A 23 29.10 11.59 -4.17
C PRO A 23 29.49 12.33 -5.45
N SER A 24 30.54 11.87 -6.11
CA SER A 24 31.03 12.46 -7.39
C SER A 24 30.03 12.26 -8.53
N GLY A 25 28.86 11.72 -8.24
CA GLY A 25 27.80 11.40 -9.19
C GLY A 25 26.67 12.44 -9.19
N ALA A 26 25.91 12.43 -10.28
CA ALA A 26 24.72 13.27 -10.46
C ALA A 26 23.58 12.88 -9.50
N VAL A 27 22.68 13.83 -9.22
CA VAL A 27 21.40 13.58 -8.59
C VAL A 27 20.40 13.17 -9.68
N ILE A 28 19.96 11.92 -9.65
CA ILE A 28 19.01 11.38 -10.64
C ILE A 28 17.62 11.35 -10.03
N LYS A 29 16.69 12.02 -10.69
CA LYS A 29 15.28 12.12 -10.32
C LYS A 29 14.48 11.26 -11.28
N ILE A 30 13.71 10.29 -10.78
CA ILE A 30 12.95 9.35 -11.62
C ILE A 30 11.47 9.47 -11.26
N GLY A 31 10.65 9.88 -12.23
CA GLY A 31 9.21 9.70 -12.20
C GLY A 31 8.83 8.35 -12.78
N LEU A 32 8.05 7.57 -12.06
CA LEU A 32 7.72 6.21 -12.42
C LEU A 32 6.21 6.01 -12.46
N ASP A 33 5.69 5.61 -13.61
CA ASP A 33 4.34 5.09 -13.75
C ASP A 33 4.38 3.56 -13.68
N VAL A 34 3.61 3.00 -12.73
CA VAL A 34 3.70 1.60 -12.32
C VAL A 34 2.47 0.83 -12.78
N HIS A 35 2.67 -0.14 -13.67
CA HIS A 35 1.64 -1.09 -14.10
C HIS A 35 2.07 -2.54 -13.87
N ALA A 36 1.11 -3.48 -13.89
CA ALA A 36 1.38 -4.89 -13.59
C ALA A 36 2.44 -5.53 -14.49
N ARG A 37 2.53 -5.12 -15.74
CA ARG A 37 3.36 -5.75 -16.75
C ARG A 37 4.46 -4.86 -17.29
N LEU A 38 4.35 -3.56 -17.08
CA LEU A 38 5.25 -2.58 -17.66
C LEU A 38 5.38 -1.36 -16.73
N TYR A 39 6.59 -0.92 -16.51
CA TYR A 39 6.91 0.34 -15.86
C TYR A 39 7.36 1.35 -16.90
N VAL A 40 6.89 2.57 -16.78
CA VAL A 40 7.36 3.69 -17.60
C VAL A 40 8.10 4.67 -16.70
N ALA A 41 9.39 4.82 -16.94
CA ALA A 41 10.29 5.64 -16.15
C ALA A 41 10.83 6.81 -16.97
N VAL A 42 10.79 8.00 -16.41
CA VAL A 42 11.43 9.19 -16.93
C VAL A 42 12.48 9.65 -15.94
N ALA A 43 13.72 9.78 -16.38
CA ALA A 43 14.85 10.19 -15.55
C ALA A 43 15.33 11.59 -15.92
N GLN A 44 15.64 12.40 -14.92
CA GLN A 44 16.28 13.70 -15.03
C GLN A 44 17.58 13.66 -14.21
N TYR A 45 18.67 14.10 -14.82
CA TYR A 45 19.99 14.19 -14.21
C TYR A 45 20.25 15.63 -13.79
N ASP A 46 20.49 15.85 -12.52
CA ASP A 46 20.68 17.20 -11.93
C ASP A 46 19.57 18.16 -12.35
N HIS A 47 19.92 19.25 -13.03
CA HIS A 47 18.99 20.26 -13.54
C HIS A 47 18.78 20.16 -15.06
N LEU A 48 19.24 19.08 -15.70
CA LEU A 48 19.05 18.87 -17.14
C LEU A 48 17.58 18.56 -17.46
N LEU A 49 17.23 18.62 -18.73
CA LEU A 49 15.89 18.24 -19.17
C LEU A 49 15.63 16.74 -18.92
N PRO A 50 14.40 16.34 -18.60
CA PRO A 50 14.03 14.94 -18.49
C PRO A 50 14.37 14.19 -19.78
N LYS A 51 14.96 13.00 -19.64
CA LYS A 51 15.25 12.11 -20.78
C LYS A 51 13.97 11.48 -21.32
N ALA A 52 14.06 10.91 -22.51
CA ALA A 52 12.95 10.14 -23.10
C ALA A 52 12.51 9.01 -22.17
N ALA A 53 11.20 8.75 -22.18
CA ALA A 53 10.62 7.70 -21.34
C ALA A 53 11.20 6.33 -21.68
N ARG A 54 11.61 5.60 -20.65
CA ARG A 54 12.11 4.23 -20.75
C ARG A 54 11.02 3.27 -20.30
N ARG A 55 10.75 2.26 -21.09
CA ARG A 55 9.85 1.16 -20.77
C ARG A 55 10.64 -0.02 -20.22
N LEU A 56 10.25 -0.52 -19.06
CA LEU A 56 10.95 -1.57 -18.32
C LEU A 56 9.95 -2.60 -17.82
N ARG A 57 10.33 -3.86 -17.79
CA ARG A 57 9.58 -4.87 -17.05
C ARG A 57 9.76 -4.63 -15.54
N PRO A 58 8.79 -5.03 -14.70
CA PRO A 58 8.92 -4.83 -13.24
C PRO A 58 10.25 -5.32 -12.66
N GLY A 59 10.73 -6.50 -13.08
CA GLY A 59 12.00 -7.06 -12.61
C GLY A 59 13.27 -6.36 -13.13
N GLU A 60 13.17 -5.45 -14.08
CA GLU A 60 14.32 -4.72 -14.68
C GLU A 60 14.57 -3.38 -14.00
N PHE A 61 13.55 -2.83 -13.29
CA PHE A 61 13.61 -1.47 -12.77
C PHE A 61 14.58 -1.36 -11.57
N VAL A 62 14.45 -2.22 -10.58
CA VAL A 62 15.33 -2.17 -9.39
C VAL A 62 16.79 -2.43 -9.76
N PRO A 63 17.15 -3.45 -10.58
CA PRO A 63 18.52 -3.62 -11.07
C PRO A 63 19.07 -2.41 -11.84
N TRP A 64 18.23 -1.72 -12.61
CA TRP A 64 18.65 -0.48 -13.26
C TRP A 64 18.97 0.63 -12.25
N VAL A 65 18.14 0.82 -11.23
CA VAL A 65 18.39 1.79 -10.14
C VAL A 65 19.68 1.44 -9.39
N GLU A 66 19.90 0.16 -9.07
CA GLU A 66 21.13 -0.32 -8.44
C GLU A 66 22.37 -0.03 -9.28
N ALA A 67 22.27 -0.19 -10.61
CA ALA A 67 23.37 0.14 -11.50
C ALA A 67 23.72 1.64 -11.46
N LEU A 68 22.74 2.52 -11.36
CA LEU A 68 22.94 3.96 -11.19
C LEU A 68 23.59 4.30 -9.83
N LEU A 69 23.13 3.65 -8.76
CA LEU A 69 23.73 3.81 -7.43
C LEU A 69 25.20 3.34 -7.39
N ARG A 70 25.52 2.21 -8.02
CA ARG A 70 26.92 1.72 -8.14
C ARG A 70 27.82 2.66 -8.92
N GLN A 71 27.28 3.48 -9.81
CA GLN A 71 28.01 4.54 -10.51
C GLN A 71 28.26 5.78 -9.63
N GLY A 72 27.85 5.76 -8.37
CA GLY A 72 28.01 6.86 -7.43
C GLY A 72 26.94 7.94 -7.53
N HIS A 73 25.84 7.70 -8.25
CA HIS A 73 24.73 8.64 -8.35
C HIS A 73 23.84 8.60 -7.10
N SER A 74 23.25 9.75 -6.73
CA SER A 74 22.14 9.80 -5.78
C SER A 74 20.83 9.64 -6.54
N VAL A 75 20.07 8.58 -6.25
CA VAL A 75 18.86 8.24 -7.01
C VAL A 75 17.61 8.50 -6.17
N HIS A 76 16.71 9.32 -6.71
CA HIS A 76 15.42 9.66 -6.12
C HIS A 76 14.31 9.16 -7.05
N VAL A 77 13.36 8.40 -6.52
CA VAL A 77 12.26 7.81 -7.28
C VAL A 77 10.93 8.27 -6.69
N VAL A 78 9.99 8.67 -7.53
CA VAL A 78 8.61 8.96 -7.14
C VAL A 78 7.63 8.14 -7.97
N TYR A 79 6.61 7.59 -7.32
CA TYR A 79 5.50 6.93 -7.99
C TYR A 79 4.18 7.11 -7.20
N GLU A 80 3.06 6.95 -7.89
CA GLU A 80 1.74 7.01 -7.25
C GLU A 80 1.40 5.69 -6.53
N ALA A 81 0.78 5.79 -5.35
CA ALA A 81 0.27 4.62 -4.64
C ALA A 81 -0.79 3.92 -5.50
N CYS A 82 -0.49 2.71 -5.91
CA CYS A 82 -1.33 1.88 -6.77
C CYS A 82 -1.44 0.45 -6.20
N GLY A 83 -2.13 -0.44 -6.89
CA GLY A 83 -2.34 -1.81 -6.45
C GLY A 83 -1.07 -2.67 -6.26
N PHE A 84 0.10 -2.19 -6.71
CA PHE A 84 1.40 -2.85 -6.51
C PHE A 84 2.10 -2.46 -5.21
N TRP A 85 1.50 -1.53 -4.49
CA TRP A 85 1.77 -1.21 -3.09
C TRP A 85 3.22 -0.84 -2.77
N PHE A 86 3.63 -1.23 -1.58
CA PHE A 86 4.86 -0.75 -0.96
C PHE A 86 6.04 -1.73 -1.10
N SER A 87 5.88 -2.87 -1.79
CA SER A 87 6.98 -3.81 -2.03
C SER A 87 8.09 -3.17 -2.88
N LEU A 88 7.73 -2.41 -3.91
CA LEU A 88 8.70 -1.67 -4.72
C LEU A 88 9.42 -0.59 -3.89
N TYR A 89 8.70 0.14 -3.05
CA TYR A 89 9.30 1.10 -2.11
C TYR A 89 10.38 0.43 -1.26
N ARG A 90 10.06 -0.72 -0.65
CA ARG A 90 11.00 -1.44 0.23
C ARG A 90 12.23 -1.94 -0.54
N GLN A 91 12.05 -2.41 -1.75
CA GLN A 91 13.18 -2.83 -2.62
C GLN A 91 14.08 -1.65 -2.95
N LEU A 92 13.52 -0.50 -3.31
CA LEU A 92 14.28 0.71 -3.62
C LEU A 92 15.04 1.25 -2.42
N ILE A 93 14.40 1.30 -1.25
CA ILE A 93 15.06 1.71 0.00
C ILE A 93 16.19 0.73 0.37
N ALA A 94 15.95 -0.57 0.26
CA ALA A 94 16.97 -1.59 0.52
C ALA A 94 18.15 -1.49 -0.46
N ALA A 95 17.91 -1.08 -1.70
CA ALA A 95 18.97 -0.80 -2.68
C ALA A 95 19.76 0.49 -2.39
N GLY A 96 19.26 1.36 -1.48
CA GLY A 96 19.90 2.64 -1.13
C GLY A 96 19.37 3.85 -1.89
N ALA A 97 18.27 3.72 -2.63
CA ALA A 97 17.63 4.84 -3.30
C ALA A 97 16.68 5.60 -2.36
N HIS A 98 16.47 6.88 -2.62
CA HIS A 98 15.41 7.66 -1.99
C HIS A 98 14.10 7.43 -2.72
N CYS A 99 13.06 6.99 -2.04
CA CYS A 99 11.77 6.68 -2.68
C CYS A 99 10.62 7.45 -2.04
N TYR A 100 9.79 8.06 -2.87
CA TYR A 100 8.64 8.86 -2.48
C TYR A 100 7.37 8.23 -3.07
N VAL A 101 6.50 7.74 -2.22
CA VAL A 101 5.17 7.26 -2.64
C VAL A 101 4.18 8.39 -2.40
N ILE A 102 3.42 8.74 -3.42
CA ILE A 102 2.45 9.83 -3.33
C ILE A 102 1.01 9.32 -3.45
N ALA A 103 0.09 10.05 -2.84
CA ALA A 103 -1.33 9.78 -3.03
C ALA A 103 -1.73 10.01 -4.50
N PRO A 104 -2.55 9.13 -5.09
CA PRO A 104 -3.10 9.37 -6.42
C PRO A 104 -3.90 10.68 -6.37
N ARG A 105 -3.49 11.67 -7.15
CA ARG A 105 -4.33 12.84 -7.37
C ARG A 105 -5.23 12.56 -8.57
N LYS A 106 -6.48 12.97 -8.48
CA LYS A 106 -7.29 13.19 -9.67
C LYS A 106 -6.64 14.35 -10.41
N LEU A 107 -5.79 14.04 -11.38
CA LEU A 107 -5.16 15.01 -12.28
C LEU A 107 -6.20 15.67 -13.24
N ASP A 108 -7.50 15.42 -12.98
CA ASP A 108 -8.58 15.67 -13.93
C ASP A 108 -9.10 17.11 -13.95
N GLU A 109 -8.60 18.01 -13.09
CA GLU A 109 -9.18 19.34 -13.02
C GLU A 109 -8.58 20.34 -14.03
N GLU A 110 -7.46 20.05 -14.68
CA GLU A 110 -6.82 21.04 -15.57
C GLU A 110 -6.51 20.60 -17.01
N CYS A 111 -6.66 19.35 -17.41
CA CYS A 111 -6.29 18.94 -18.77
C CYS A 111 -7.26 17.95 -19.41
N SER A 112 -8.03 18.45 -20.37
CA SER A 112 -8.77 17.67 -21.39
C SER A 112 -7.87 16.92 -22.39
N ARG A 113 -6.60 16.64 -22.04
CA ARG A 113 -5.65 15.95 -22.90
C ARG A 113 -5.60 14.46 -22.55
N VAL A 114 -5.54 13.63 -23.61
CA VAL A 114 -5.41 12.18 -23.49
C VAL A 114 -4.23 11.82 -22.58
N LYS A 115 -4.50 11.13 -21.47
CA LYS A 115 -3.48 10.55 -20.58
C LYS A 115 -2.65 9.54 -21.35
N THR A 116 -1.33 9.61 -21.20
CA THR A 116 -0.41 8.58 -21.69
C THR A 116 0.67 8.36 -20.64
N ASP A 117 1.01 7.09 -20.40
CA ASP A 117 2.01 6.67 -19.40
C ASP A 117 3.33 7.47 -19.44
N PRO A 118 3.91 7.83 -20.61
CA PRO A 118 5.10 8.68 -20.67
C PRO A 118 4.89 10.11 -20.15
N ARG A 119 3.70 10.67 -20.33
CA ARG A 119 3.38 12.01 -19.80
C ARG A 119 3.25 11.99 -18.30
N ASP A 120 2.60 10.97 -17.76
CA ASP A 120 2.41 10.82 -16.32
C ASP A 120 3.77 10.63 -15.62
N ALA A 121 4.65 9.79 -16.16
CA ALA A 121 6.01 9.63 -15.65
C ALA A 121 6.85 10.91 -15.78
N THR A 122 6.69 11.68 -16.87
CA THR A 122 7.39 12.98 -17.04
C THR A 122 6.90 14.00 -16.01
N THR A 123 5.60 14.10 -15.81
CA THR A 123 4.99 14.98 -14.82
C THR A 123 5.48 14.65 -13.41
N LEU A 124 5.51 13.37 -13.05
CA LEU A 124 6.04 12.91 -11.77
C LEU A 124 7.52 13.29 -11.59
N CYS A 125 8.34 13.09 -12.62
CA CYS A 125 9.75 13.45 -12.59
C CYS A 125 9.96 14.96 -12.36
N GLN A 126 9.22 15.81 -13.06
CA GLN A 126 9.28 17.28 -12.91
C GLN A 126 8.80 17.73 -11.53
N ARG A 127 7.72 17.12 -11.00
CA ARG A 127 7.23 17.40 -9.65
C ARG A 127 8.26 17.00 -8.58
N LEU A 128 8.91 15.84 -8.75
CA LEU A 128 9.99 15.42 -7.88
C LEU A 128 11.17 16.41 -7.92
N SER A 129 11.53 16.92 -9.10
CA SER A 129 12.57 17.96 -9.22
C SER A 129 12.24 19.18 -8.37
N ARG A 130 11.05 19.76 -8.55
CA ARG A 130 10.61 20.93 -7.78
C ARG A 130 10.50 20.64 -6.26
N TYR A 131 10.09 19.44 -5.89
CA TYR A 131 10.04 19.02 -4.50
C TYR A 131 11.43 19.01 -3.86
N LEU A 132 12.42 18.44 -4.52
CA LEU A 132 13.81 18.40 -4.04
C LEU A 132 14.49 19.78 -4.03
N GLU A 133 14.00 20.71 -4.82
CA GLU A 133 14.41 22.11 -4.83
C GLU A 133 13.72 22.96 -3.73
N GLY A 134 12.91 22.32 -2.88
CA GLY A 134 12.32 22.96 -1.69
C GLY A 134 10.81 23.25 -1.80
N ASN A 135 10.16 23.03 -2.94
CA ASN A 135 8.71 23.17 -3.04
C ASN A 135 7.97 21.94 -2.52
N THR A 136 7.82 21.83 -1.21
CA THR A 136 7.19 20.67 -0.55
C THR A 136 5.72 20.44 -0.92
N ARG A 137 5.04 21.43 -1.53
CA ARG A 137 3.64 21.30 -1.98
C ARG A 137 3.48 20.49 -3.27
N GLU A 138 4.57 20.27 -4.00
CA GLU A 138 4.54 19.51 -5.25
C GLU A 138 4.19 18.05 -5.06
N LEU A 139 4.61 17.42 -3.97
CA LEU A 139 4.35 16.02 -3.71
C LEU A 139 3.54 15.83 -2.41
N ALA A 140 2.39 15.20 -2.52
CA ALA A 140 1.65 14.71 -1.36
C ALA A 140 2.21 13.33 -0.94
N VAL A 141 3.41 13.34 -0.37
CA VAL A 141 4.08 12.10 0.06
C VAL A 141 3.29 11.45 1.19
N ILE A 142 2.98 10.18 1.03
CA ILE A 142 2.27 9.39 2.05
C ILE A 142 3.25 8.62 2.94
N ARG A 143 2.83 8.39 4.17
CA ARG A 143 3.54 7.46 5.05
C ARG A 143 3.38 6.04 4.51
N VAL A 144 4.48 5.39 4.23
CA VAL A 144 4.47 3.97 3.88
C VAL A 144 4.23 3.15 5.14
N PRO A 145 3.20 2.28 5.16
CA PRO A 145 2.92 1.45 6.32
C PRO A 145 4.02 0.40 6.53
N SER A 146 4.15 -0.06 7.77
CA SER A 146 4.98 -1.23 8.05
C SER A 146 4.42 -2.48 7.36
N GLN A 147 5.21 -3.54 7.28
CA GLN A 147 4.77 -4.80 6.67
C GLN A 147 3.61 -5.43 7.45
N GLU A 148 3.64 -5.30 8.78
CA GLU A 148 2.56 -5.79 9.66
C GLU A 148 1.28 -4.97 9.48
N GLU A 149 1.39 -3.64 9.36
CA GLU A 149 0.24 -2.78 9.06
C GLU A 149 -0.40 -3.11 7.72
N GLU A 150 0.43 -3.42 6.72
CA GLU A 150 -0.04 -3.82 5.40
C GLU A 150 -0.75 -5.16 5.44
N GLN A 151 -0.20 -6.16 6.14
CA GLN A 151 -0.82 -7.45 6.38
C GLN A 151 -2.18 -7.30 7.09
N ALA A 152 -2.25 -6.53 8.16
CA ALA A 152 -3.50 -6.29 8.87
C ALA A 152 -4.57 -5.64 7.99
N ARG A 153 -4.18 -4.71 7.10
CA ARG A 153 -5.10 -4.14 6.11
C ARG A 153 -5.61 -5.16 5.10
N HIS A 154 -4.76 -6.10 4.67
CA HIS A 154 -5.17 -7.19 3.78
C HIS A 154 -6.18 -8.11 4.44
N VAL A 155 -5.92 -8.55 5.66
CA VAL A 155 -6.83 -9.38 6.46
C VAL A 155 -8.17 -8.68 6.66
N SER A 156 -8.15 -7.38 7.01
CA SER A 156 -9.37 -6.59 7.18
C SER A 156 -10.19 -6.49 5.89
N ARG A 157 -9.55 -6.25 4.74
CA ARG A 157 -10.23 -6.19 3.45
C ARG A 157 -10.81 -7.54 3.03
N GLN A 158 -10.06 -8.63 3.23
CA GLN A 158 -10.54 -9.98 2.96
C GLN A 158 -11.78 -10.29 3.81
N ARG A 159 -11.74 -9.97 5.11
CA ARG A 159 -12.90 -10.15 5.99
C ARG A 159 -14.13 -9.37 5.50
N ILE A 160 -13.96 -8.11 5.08
CA ILE A 160 -15.07 -7.30 4.53
C ILE A 160 -15.65 -7.96 3.28
N GLN A 161 -14.82 -8.46 2.36
CA GLN A 161 -15.27 -9.14 1.15
C GLN A 161 -16.07 -10.41 1.48
N LEU A 162 -15.61 -11.23 2.42
CA LEU A 162 -16.34 -12.43 2.85
C LEU A 162 -17.69 -12.09 3.51
N VAL A 163 -17.73 -11.04 4.32
CA VAL A 163 -19.00 -10.53 4.88
C VAL A 163 -19.97 -10.11 3.77
N CYS A 164 -19.51 -9.38 2.76
CA CYS A 164 -20.33 -9.00 1.62
C CYS A 164 -20.85 -10.22 0.82
N HIS A 165 -20.00 -11.24 0.61
CA HIS A 165 -20.42 -12.48 -0.07
C HIS A 165 -21.46 -13.24 0.75
N ARG A 166 -21.26 -13.39 2.04
CA ARG A 166 -22.25 -14.00 2.95
C ARG A 166 -23.58 -13.27 2.89
N GLN A 167 -23.57 -11.93 3.01
CA GLN A 167 -24.80 -11.12 2.94
C GLN A 167 -25.55 -11.26 1.63
N LYS A 168 -24.83 -11.31 0.49
CA LYS A 168 -25.45 -11.52 -0.83
C LYS A 168 -26.13 -12.89 -0.92
N LEU A 169 -25.45 -13.93 -0.48
CA LEU A 169 -25.98 -15.29 -0.51
C LEU A 169 -27.15 -15.46 0.47
N GLU A 170 -27.07 -14.85 1.65
CA GLU A 170 -28.15 -14.81 2.64
C GLU A 170 -29.40 -14.09 2.08
N ALA A 171 -29.19 -12.96 1.38
CA ALA A 171 -30.26 -12.21 0.75
C ALA A 171 -30.97 -13.00 -0.36
N GLN A 172 -30.23 -13.79 -1.15
CA GLN A 172 -30.83 -14.67 -2.17
C GLN A 172 -31.79 -15.69 -1.54
N GLY A 173 -31.39 -16.33 -0.45
CA GLY A 173 -32.27 -17.27 0.24
C GLY A 173 -33.51 -16.57 0.85
N ARG A 174 -33.34 -15.40 1.41
CA ARG A 174 -34.48 -14.60 1.91
C ARG A 174 -35.43 -14.18 0.78
N SER A 175 -34.88 -13.75 -0.37
CA SER A 175 -35.69 -13.39 -1.53
C SER A 175 -36.54 -14.58 -2.02
N LEU A 176 -35.98 -15.78 -2.02
CA LEU A 176 -36.70 -17.00 -2.36
C LEU A 176 -37.87 -17.27 -1.38
N LEU A 177 -37.64 -17.11 -0.09
CA LEU A 177 -38.67 -17.28 0.93
C LEU A 177 -39.79 -16.23 0.79
N ILE A 178 -39.42 -14.98 0.59
CA ILE A 178 -40.38 -13.86 0.41
C ILE A 178 -41.23 -14.06 -0.84
N SER A 179 -40.64 -14.50 -1.95
CA SER A 179 -41.37 -14.73 -3.21
C SER A 179 -42.47 -15.79 -3.08
N GLN A 180 -42.42 -16.62 -2.07
CA GLN A 180 -43.39 -17.65 -1.75
C GLN A 180 -44.25 -17.34 -0.54
N ALA A 181 -44.25 -16.08 -0.11
CA ALA A 181 -44.96 -15.62 1.10
C ALA A 181 -44.62 -16.40 2.39
N LEU A 182 -43.39 -16.92 2.47
CA LEU A 182 -42.91 -17.67 3.60
C LEU A 182 -42.11 -16.77 4.58
N PRO A 183 -42.05 -17.13 5.87
CA PRO A 183 -41.20 -16.41 6.83
C PRO A 183 -39.74 -16.40 6.37
N ALA A 184 -39.13 -15.20 6.32
CA ALA A 184 -37.78 -15.00 5.82
C ALA A 184 -36.86 -14.37 6.91
N PRO A 185 -36.54 -15.12 7.99
CA PRO A 185 -35.74 -14.60 9.08
C PRO A 185 -34.32 -14.28 8.63
N ALA A 186 -33.69 -13.32 9.33
CA ALA A 186 -32.25 -13.14 9.25
C ALA A 186 -31.55 -14.43 9.71
N HIS A 187 -30.41 -14.73 9.07
CA HIS A 187 -29.62 -15.92 9.39
C HIS A 187 -30.41 -17.25 9.28
N TRP A 188 -31.32 -17.32 8.29
CA TRP A 188 -32.13 -18.51 7.99
C TRP A 188 -31.28 -19.80 7.87
N TRP A 189 -30.02 -19.67 7.50
CA TRP A 189 -29.05 -20.75 7.27
C TRP A 189 -28.44 -21.35 8.54
N LYS A 190 -28.54 -20.67 9.70
CA LYS A 190 -28.08 -21.22 10.98
C LYS A 190 -28.93 -22.44 11.39
N GLU A 191 -28.28 -23.41 12.03
CA GLU A 191 -28.88 -24.72 12.34
C GLU A 191 -30.27 -24.61 12.99
N GLN A 192 -30.37 -23.90 14.09
CA GLN A 192 -31.63 -23.75 14.83
C GLN A 192 -32.74 -23.05 14.01
N THR A 193 -32.37 -22.07 13.21
CA THR A 193 -33.33 -21.33 12.38
C THR A 193 -33.77 -22.18 11.20
N PHE A 194 -32.84 -22.86 10.55
CA PHE A 194 -33.11 -23.73 9.40
C PHE A 194 -33.98 -24.93 9.78
N SER A 195 -33.71 -25.56 10.95
CA SER A 195 -34.50 -26.70 11.43
C SER A 195 -35.95 -26.29 11.71
N ARG A 196 -36.17 -25.10 12.32
CA ARG A 196 -37.53 -24.58 12.53
C ARG A 196 -38.25 -24.27 11.21
N LEU A 197 -37.58 -23.59 10.29
CA LEU A 197 -38.12 -23.27 8.95
C LEU A 197 -38.45 -24.55 8.18
N GLY A 198 -37.58 -25.55 8.25
CA GLY A 198 -37.70 -26.79 7.50
C GLY A 198 -39.02 -27.55 7.71
N GLN A 199 -39.72 -27.30 8.83
CA GLN A 199 -41.02 -27.91 9.12
C GLN A 199 -42.15 -27.38 8.21
N TYR A 200 -42.00 -26.15 7.71
CA TYR A 200 -43.01 -25.45 6.93
C TYR A 200 -42.65 -25.26 5.46
N LEU A 201 -41.39 -25.60 5.10
CA LEU A 201 -40.91 -25.36 3.73
C LEU A 201 -41.39 -26.43 2.74
N PRO A 202 -41.91 -26.05 1.58
CA PRO A 202 -42.05 -26.96 0.43
C PRO A 202 -40.72 -27.64 0.13
N ALA A 203 -40.78 -28.90 -0.28
CA ALA A 203 -39.60 -29.74 -0.49
C ALA A 203 -38.56 -29.09 -1.45
N TRP A 204 -39.03 -28.49 -2.56
CA TRP A 204 -38.14 -27.86 -3.53
C TRP A 204 -37.41 -26.60 -2.98
N ILE A 205 -38.08 -25.80 -2.15
CA ILE A 205 -37.46 -24.64 -1.49
C ILE A 205 -36.39 -25.11 -0.48
N ARG A 206 -36.76 -26.12 0.32
CA ARG A 206 -35.82 -26.71 1.29
C ARG A 206 -34.58 -27.20 0.57
N THR A 207 -34.70 -27.90 -0.55
CA THR A 207 -33.55 -28.37 -1.34
C THR A 207 -32.69 -27.21 -1.83
N ARG A 208 -33.27 -26.12 -2.34
CA ARG A 208 -32.52 -24.96 -2.81
C ARG A 208 -31.75 -24.27 -1.67
N LEU A 209 -32.39 -24.08 -0.53
CA LEU A 209 -31.73 -23.49 0.64
C LEU A 209 -30.65 -24.41 1.21
N GLN A 210 -30.87 -25.73 1.22
CA GLN A 210 -29.87 -26.72 1.64
C GLN A 210 -28.61 -26.67 0.77
N MET A 211 -28.74 -26.43 -0.53
CA MET A 211 -27.58 -26.29 -1.42
C MET A 211 -26.74 -25.04 -1.12
N ALA A 212 -27.36 -23.93 -0.71
CA ALA A 212 -26.66 -22.69 -0.37
C ALA A 212 -26.06 -22.67 1.03
N ARG A 213 -26.62 -23.46 1.95
CA ARG A 213 -26.27 -23.45 3.37
C ARG A 213 -24.81 -23.79 3.68
N PRO A 214 -24.16 -24.81 3.10
CA PRO A 214 -22.76 -25.12 3.35
C PRO A 214 -21.81 -23.94 3.04
N ALA A 215 -22.08 -23.23 1.94
CA ALA A 215 -21.29 -22.06 1.57
C ALA A 215 -21.43 -20.93 2.62
N LEU A 216 -22.64 -20.68 3.14
CA LEU A 216 -22.87 -19.69 4.19
C LEU A 216 -22.18 -20.06 5.51
N LEU A 217 -22.17 -21.34 5.90
CA LEU A 217 -21.47 -21.84 7.07
C LEU A 217 -19.96 -21.66 6.92
N SER A 218 -19.40 -22.08 5.78
CA SER A 218 -17.97 -21.93 5.50
C SER A 218 -17.53 -20.47 5.48
N LEU A 219 -18.32 -19.57 4.86
CA LEU A 219 -18.04 -18.12 4.89
C LEU A 219 -18.03 -17.58 6.32
N GLN A 220 -18.95 -18.05 7.18
CA GLN A 220 -19.00 -17.62 8.58
C GLN A 220 -17.77 -18.08 9.36
N GLU A 221 -17.32 -19.31 9.15
CA GLU A 221 -16.09 -19.84 9.78
C GLU A 221 -14.86 -19.04 9.38
N GLN A 222 -14.71 -18.75 8.08
CA GLN A 222 -13.62 -17.93 7.58
C GLN A 222 -13.67 -16.49 8.15
N ILE A 223 -14.85 -15.88 8.25
CA ILE A 223 -15.03 -14.54 8.86
C ILE A 223 -14.62 -14.57 10.33
N ASN A 224 -14.99 -15.62 11.07
CA ASN A 224 -14.62 -15.77 12.47
C ASN A 224 -13.10 -15.90 12.63
N ALA A 225 -12.45 -16.74 11.80
CA ALA A 225 -11.00 -16.91 11.81
C ALA A 225 -10.24 -15.60 11.57
N LEU A 226 -10.65 -14.85 10.52
CA LEU A 226 -10.03 -13.54 10.23
C LEU A 226 -10.33 -12.50 11.32
N THR A 227 -11.48 -12.59 12.00
CA THR A 227 -11.80 -11.71 13.13
C THR A 227 -10.85 -11.96 14.29
N SER A 228 -10.64 -13.22 14.66
CA SER A 228 -9.69 -13.60 15.72
C SER A 228 -8.25 -13.22 15.38
N GLU A 229 -7.85 -13.32 14.11
CA GLU A 229 -6.51 -12.89 13.65
C GLU A 229 -6.33 -11.37 13.81
N LEU A 230 -7.34 -10.58 13.44
CA LEU A 230 -7.33 -9.12 13.62
C LEU A 230 -7.28 -8.72 15.09
N GLU A 231 -8.07 -9.35 15.96
CA GLU A 231 -8.06 -9.11 17.39
C GLU A 231 -6.68 -9.39 17.99
N ALA A 232 -6.07 -10.53 17.64
CA ALA A 232 -4.72 -10.88 18.07
C ALA A 232 -3.66 -9.88 17.58
N SER A 233 -3.84 -9.29 16.39
CA SER A 233 -2.94 -8.26 15.87
C SER A 233 -3.06 -6.94 16.63
N ILE A 234 -4.27 -6.53 17.03
CA ILE A 234 -4.54 -5.33 17.83
C ILE A 234 -3.88 -5.45 19.21
N TYR A 235 -4.01 -6.59 19.88
CA TYR A 235 -3.36 -6.83 21.18
C TYR A 235 -1.83 -6.72 21.10
N ARG A 236 -1.21 -7.24 20.04
CA ARG A 236 0.23 -7.10 19.81
C ARG A 236 0.66 -5.64 19.58
N TRP A 237 -0.21 -4.83 18.98
CA TRP A 237 0.05 -3.41 18.71
C TRP A 237 -0.08 -2.54 19.96
N SER A 238 -1.14 -2.73 20.74
CA SER A 238 -1.38 -2.00 21.98
C SER A 238 -0.32 -2.28 23.06
N GLY A 239 0.27 -3.47 23.07
CA GLY A 239 1.38 -3.85 23.96
C GLY A 239 2.70 -3.17 23.62
N ARG A 240 2.97 -2.80 22.35
CA ARG A 240 4.20 -2.13 21.93
C ARG A 240 4.20 -0.60 22.15
N ASN A 241 3.03 0.02 22.30
CA ASN A 241 2.90 1.47 22.50
C ASN A 241 2.76 1.88 23.97
N LYS A 242 3.11 0.99 24.92
CA LYS A 242 3.13 1.26 26.37
C LYS A 242 4.55 1.41 26.94
N ILE A 243 5.48 1.94 26.15
CA ILE A 243 6.81 2.34 26.67
C ILE A 243 7.02 3.82 26.35
#